data_574eb0f10e3cecde2aa6a4f8e1d1c0a1
#
_entry.id   574eb0f10e3cecde2aa6a4f8e1d1c0a1
#
_cell.length_a   1.000
_cell.length_b   1.000
_cell.length_c   1.000
_cell.angle_alpha   90.00
_cell.angle_beta   90.00
_cell.angle_gamma   90.00
#
_symmetry.space_group_name_H-M   'P 1'
#
loop_
_entity.id
_entity.type
_entity.pdbx_description
1 polymer ?
#
loop_
_entity_poly.entity_id
_entity_poly.type
_entity_poly.pdbx_seq_one_letter_code
_entity_poly.pdbx_strand_id
1 'polypeptide(L)'
;NQFKSNNGLFSDIERINYAKSVFELTYNYDLEINQYFKNYKIDTENELLPSNFKFSLNKETDLRYGENPHQESAYYLPTNQKIPWKKIQGKKLSYNNYLDMESAISIAYEFNSLCCVIIKHSNPCGFGFGNNNIQAYKNAVSTDPISYFGGIVAFNSEIGHEEAYEMTKVF
;
A
#
# COMPACT_ATOMS: atom_id res chain seq x y z
N ASN A 1 24.40 -7.13 -29.09
CA ASN A 1 24.35 -5.93 -29.94
C ASN A 1 23.47 -6.23 -31.14
N GLN A 2 22.14 -6.19 -30.95
CA GLN A 2 21.09 -6.56 -31.95
C GLN A 2 21.22 -5.80 -33.27
N PHE A 3 21.68 -4.55 -33.22
CA PHE A 3 21.92 -3.73 -34.40
C PHE A 3 22.93 -4.36 -35.36
N LYS A 4 24.02 -4.96 -34.84
CA LYS A 4 25.06 -5.62 -35.67
C LYS A 4 24.55 -6.94 -36.27
N SER A 5 23.68 -7.66 -35.59
CA SER A 5 23.13 -8.95 -36.08
C SER A 5 22.06 -8.78 -37.16
N ASN A 6 21.42 -7.60 -37.26
CA ASN A 6 20.36 -7.30 -38.21
C ASN A 6 20.80 -6.36 -39.35
N ASN A 7 22.05 -6.45 -39.77
CA ASN A 7 22.60 -5.62 -40.87
C ASN A 7 22.34 -4.11 -40.71
N GLY A 8 22.33 -3.61 -39.47
CA GLY A 8 22.11 -2.20 -39.18
C GLY A 8 20.64 -1.73 -39.27
N LEU A 9 19.69 -2.65 -39.33
CA LEU A 9 18.26 -2.34 -39.35
C LEU A 9 17.60 -2.71 -38.03
N PHE A 10 16.70 -1.86 -37.54
CA PHE A 10 15.80 -2.16 -36.43
C PHE A 10 14.45 -2.64 -36.97
N SER A 11 13.89 -3.64 -36.33
CA SER A 11 12.49 -4.02 -36.54
C SER A 11 11.53 -2.89 -36.12
N ASP A 12 10.32 -2.89 -36.61
CA ASP A 12 9.31 -1.88 -36.24
C ASP A 12 8.99 -1.90 -34.74
N ILE A 13 9.01 -3.08 -34.13
CA ILE A 13 8.82 -3.23 -32.67
C ILE A 13 9.95 -2.55 -31.89
N GLU A 14 11.21 -2.74 -32.28
CA GLU A 14 12.35 -2.08 -31.64
C GLU A 14 12.29 -0.57 -31.83
N ARG A 15 11.94 -0.10 -33.01
CA ARG A 15 11.79 1.34 -33.32
C ARG A 15 10.72 1.97 -32.46
N ILE A 16 9.56 1.32 -32.30
CA ILE A 16 8.48 1.77 -31.42
C ILE A 16 8.93 1.79 -29.95
N ASN A 17 9.66 0.77 -29.49
CA ASN A 17 10.16 0.72 -28.12
C ASN A 17 11.19 1.84 -27.85
N TYR A 18 12.09 2.11 -28.77
CA TYR A 18 13.01 3.25 -28.65
C TYR A 18 12.26 4.58 -28.66
N ALA A 19 11.27 4.75 -29.53
CA ALA A 19 10.45 5.96 -29.53
C ALA A 19 9.72 6.17 -28.20
N LYS A 20 9.12 5.12 -27.63
CA LYS A 20 8.50 5.18 -26.29
C LYS A 20 9.49 5.66 -25.24
N SER A 21 10.70 5.07 -25.19
CA SER A 21 11.73 5.44 -24.22
C SER A 21 12.20 6.88 -24.40
N VAL A 22 12.32 7.36 -25.62
CA VAL A 22 12.69 8.77 -25.89
C VAL A 22 11.61 9.73 -25.42
N PHE A 23 10.34 9.46 -25.75
CA PHE A 23 9.25 10.32 -25.32
C PHE A 23 9.00 10.28 -23.81
N GLU A 24 9.24 9.15 -23.17
CA GLU A 24 9.22 9.05 -21.72
C GLU A 24 10.32 9.91 -21.07
N LEU A 25 11.53 9.87 -21.62
CA LEU A 25 12.67 10.68 -21.14
C LEU A 25 12.38 12.18 -21.29
N THR A 26 11.94 12.62 -22.48
CA THR A 26 11.64 14.04 -22.74
C THR A 26 10.44 14.53 -21.91
N TYR A 27 9.41 13.71 -21.76
CA TYR A 27 8.26 14.03 -20.90
C TYR A 27 8.70 14.26 -19.45
N ASN A 28 9.53 13.38 -18.89
CA ASN A 28 10.01 13.52 -17.52
C ASN A 28 10.88 14.77 -17.36
N TYR A 29 11.74 15.06 -18.34
CA TYR A 29 12.56 16.27 -18.35
C TYR A 29 11.71 17.55 -18.37
N ASP A 30 10.74 17.63 -19.26
CA ASP A 30 9.82 18.78 -19.33
C ASP A 30 8.95 18.90 -18.08
N LEU A 31 8.56 17.79 -17.48
CA LEU A 31 7.82 17.77 -16.21
C LEU A 31 8.62 18.40 -15.06
N GLU A 32 9.90 18.05 -14.93
CA GLU A 32 10.82 18.63 -13.94
C GLU A 32 10.95 20.15 -14.12
N ILE A 33 11.13 20.60 -15.36
CA ILE A 33 11.20 22.04 -15.69
C ILE A 33 9.88 22.73 -15.31
N ASN A 34 8.75 22.13 -15.65
CA ASN A 34 7.44 22.68 -15.33
C ASN A 34 7.22 22.82 -13.82
N GLN A 35 7.65 21.79 -13.04
CA GLN A 35 7.57 21.84 -11.58
C GLN A 35 8.47 22.92 -11.00
N TYR A 36 9.68 23.07 -11.52
CA TYR A 36 10.59 24.15 -11.10
C TYR A 36 9.94 25.54 -11.28
N PHE A 37 9.37 25.81 -12.45
CA PHE A 37 8.73 27.12 -12.69
C PHE A 37 7.44 27.34 -11.89
N LYS A 38 6.66 26.29 -11.61
CA LYS A 38 5.49 26.39 -10.72
C LYS A 38 5.86 26.73 -9.28
N ASN A 39 7.01 26.27 -8.82
CA ASN A 39 7.51 26.56 -7.48
C ASN A 39 8.28 27.89 -7.42
N TYR A 40 8.55 28.50 -8.56
CA TYR A 40 9.21 29.81 -8.62
C TYR A 40 8.20 30.90 -8.28
N LYS A 41 8.24 31.36 -7.02
CA LYS A 41 7.35 32.43 -6.53
C LYS A 41 7.72 33.75 -7.18
N ILE A 42 6.93 34.21 -8.12
CA ILE A 42 6.79 35.63 -8.45
C ILE A 42 5.69 36.13 -7.51
N ASP A 43 5.92 37.20 -6.76
CA ASP A 43 5.13 37.78 -5.64
C ASP A 43 3.65 38.08 -5.98
N THR A 44 2.88 37.13 -6.50
CA THR A 44 1.46 37.32 -6.77
C THR A 44 0.69 36.05 -6.41
N GLU A 45 -0.13 36.20 -5.37
CA GLU A 45 -1.23 35.34 -4.96
C GLU A 45 -0.85 33.94 -4.39
N ASN A 46 -0.99 33.86 -3.07
CA ASN A 46 -1.06 32.57 -2.36
C ASN A 46 -2.39 31.88 -2.71
N GLU A 47 -2.45 31.12 -3.80
CA GLU A 47 -3.49 30.11 -3.95
C GLU A 47 -3.28 29.04 -2.87
N LEU A 48 -4.13 29.05 -1.85
CA LEU A 48 -4.14 28.07 -0.76
C LEU A 48 -4.41 26.64 -1.28
N LEU A 49 -5.14 26.54 -2.38
CA LEU A 49 -5.52 25.29 -3.02
C LEU A 49 -5.22 25.38 -4.52
N PRO A 50 -4.39 24.50 -5.08
CA PRO A 50 -4.09 24.52 -6.51
C PRO A 50 -5.29 24.10 -7.34
N SER A 51 -5.51 24.80 -8.47
CA SER A 51 -6.57 24.49 -9.43
C SER A 51 -6.41 23.13 -10.13
N ASN A 52 -5.19 22.55 -10.12
CA ASN A 52 -4.88 21.28 -10.76
C ASN A 52 -3.87 20.48 -9.94
N PHE A 53 -4.16 19.19 -9.74
CA PHE A 53 -3.23 18.19 -9.18
C PHE A 53 -2.82 17.18 -10.24
N LYS A 54 -1.53 16.82 -10.24
CA LYS A 54 -1.01 15.70 -11.05
C LYS A 54 -0.33 14.71 -10.11
N PHE A 55 -0.68 13.44 -10.26
CA PHE A 55 -0.07 12.33 -9.53
C PHE A 55 0.69 11.43 -10.50
N SER A 56 1.90 11.03 -10.11
CA SER A 56 2.63 9.96 -10.77
C SER A 56 2.74 8.79 -9.80
N LEU A 57 2.22 7.65 -10.21
CA LEU A 57 2.17 6.43 -9.40
C LEU A 57 2.86 5.30 -10.17
N ASN A 58 3.73 4.57 -9.50
CA ASN A 58 4.35 3.37 -10.03
C ASN A 58 3.66 2.13 -9.47
N LYS A 59 3.43 1.14 -10.35
CA LYS A 59 2.91 -0.16 -9.92
C LYS A 59 3.97 -0.89 -9.10
N GLU A 60 3.66 -1.16 -7.85
CA GLU A 60 4.54 -1.87 -6.93
C GLU A 60 4.34 -3.39 -7.02
N THR A 61 3.09 -3.84 -7.01
CA THR A 61 2.79 -5.27 -7.09
C THR A 61 1.37 -5.52 -7.59
N ASP A 62 1.17 -6.68 -8.24
CA ASP A 62 -0.17 -7.19 -8.53
C ASP A 62 -0.78 -7.79 -7.26
N LEU A 63 -2.04 -7.50 -7.00
CA LEU A 63 -2.81 -8.10 -5.91
C LEU A 63 -3.40 -9.45 -6.33
N ARG A 64 -3.91 -10.21 -5.37
CA ARG A 64 -4.52 -11.52 -5.64
C ARG A 64 -5.80 -11.38 -6.47
N TYR A 65 -6.62 -10.39 -6.14
CA TYR A 65 -7.83 -9.94 -6.85
C TYR A 65 -8.27 -8.58 -6.28
N GLY A 66 -9.17 -7.89 -6.96
CA GLY A 66 -9.76 -6.61 -6.55
C GLY A 66 -10.79 -6.76 -5.42
N GLU A 67 -11.83 -5.93 -5.47
CA GLU A 67 -12.95 -6.02 -4.53
C GLU A 67 -13.68 -7.37 -4.68
N ASN A 68 -13.85 -7.81 -5.92
CA ASN A 68 -14.44 -9.10 -6.26
C ASN A 68 -13.39 -10.06 -6.86
N PRO A 69 -13.57 -11.39 -6.70
CA PRO A 69 -12.57 -12.40 -7.11
C PRO A 69 -12.19 -12.41 -8.60
N HIS A 70 -13.05 -11.91 -9.48
CA HIS A 70 -12.83 -11.86 -10.93
C HIS A 70 -12.14 -10.58 -11.40
N GLN A 71 -11.92 -9.59 -10.51
CA GLN A 71 -11.32 -8.30 -10.84
C GLN A 71 -9.81 -8.35 -10.69
N GLU A 72 -9.09 -7.87 -11.70
CA GLU A 72 -7.66 -7.59 -11.58
C GLU A 72 -7.43 -6.38 -10.69
N SER A 73 -6.34 -6.38 -9.93
CA SER A 73 -5.98 -5.29 -9.04
C SER A 73 -4.48 -5.22 -8.83
N ALA A 74 -3.97 -4.02 -8.61
CA ALA A 74 -2.57 -3.77 -8.32
C ALA A 74 -2.43 -2.66 -7.26
N TYR A 75 -1.33 -2.72 -6.54
CA TYR A 75 -0.93 -1.70 -5.58
C TYR A 75 0.03 -0.73 -6.23
N TYR A 76 -0.28 0.56 -6.15
CA TYR A 76 0.51 1.63 -6.70
C TYR A 76 0.99 2.56 -5.59
N LEU A 77 2.20 3.08 -5.75
CA LEU A 77 2.81 4.06 -4.85
C LEU A 77 3.26 5.30 -5.62
N PRO A 78 3.28 6.48 -4.99
CA PRO A 78 3.98 7.64 -5.52
C PRO A 78 5.44 7.30 -5.84
N THR A 79 5.96 7.86 -6.93
CA THR A 79 7.27 7.52 -7.53
C THR A 79 8.43 7.48 -6.54
N ASN A 80 8.38 8.27 -5.46
CA ASN A 80 9.45 8.37 -4.46
C ASN A 80 9.12 7.69 -3.13
N GLN A 81 8.04 6.93 -3.06
CA GLN A 81 7.64 6.22 -1.85
C GLN A 81 7.94 4.73 -1.94
N LYS A 82 8.18 4.12 -0.80
CA LYS A 82 8.32 2.67 -0.64
C LYS A 82 7.21 2.16 0.24
N ILE A 83 6.88 0.88 0.10
CA ILE A 83 5.96 0.20 1.00
C ILE A 83 6.48 0.36 2.45
N PRO A 84 5.69 0.92 3.37
CA PRO A 84 6.12 1.16 4.76
C PRO A 84 6.10 -0.11 5.64
N TRP A 85 5.80 -1.26 5.07
CA TRP A 85 5.69 -2.53 5.77
C TRP A 85 6.39 -3.65 5.00
N LYS A 86 6.61 -4.78 5.67
CA LYS A 86 7.22 -5.98 5.08
C LYS A 86 6.31 -7.18 5.25
N LYS A 87 5.96 -7.84 4.15
CA LYS A 87 5.29 -9.13 4.19
C LYS A 87 6.27 -10.22 4.62
N ILE A 88 5.97 -10.94 5.70
CA ILE A 88 6.81 -12.03 6.21
C ILE A 88 6.44 -13.36 5.54
N GLN A 89 5.15 -13.68 5.45
CA GLN A 89 4.67 -14.96 4.90
C GLN A 89 3.23 -14.88 4.37
N GLY A 90 2.74 -15.98 3.84
CA GLY A 90 1.35 -16.14 3.41
C GLY A 90 1.11 -15.82 1.93
N LYS A 91 -0.14 -15.92 1.49
CA LYS A 91 -0.58 -15.67 0.11
C LYS A 91 -0.46 -14.19 -0.26
N LYS A 92 -0.51 -13.87 -1.56
CA LYS A 92 -0.68 -12.49 -2.02
C LYS A 92 -1.95 -11.91 -1.38
N LEU A 93 -1.85 -10.64 -0.97
CA LEU A 93 -2.99 -9.92 -0.42
C LEU A 93 -3.98 -9.56 -1.52
N SER A 94 -5.26 -9.52 -1.19
CA SER A 94 -6.32 -8.96 -2.05
C SER A 94 -6.53 -7.47 -1.73
N TYR A 95 -7.31 -6.78 -2.55
CA TYR A 95 -7.73 -5.40 -2.29
C TYR A 95 -8.38 -5.26 -0.90
N ASN A 96 -9.31 -6.15 -0.56
CA ASN A 96 -9.99 -6.13 0.74
C ASN A 96 -9.01 -6.34 1.91
N ASN A 97 -7.97 -7.19 1.74
CA ASN A 97 -6.95 -7.33 2.79
C ASN A 97 -6.16 -6.04 3.01
N TYR A 98 -5.89 -5.25 1.95
CA TYR A 98 -5.24 -3.95 2.09
C TYR A 98 -6.12 -2.94 2.81
N LEU A 99 -7.42 -2.88 2.50
CA LEU A 99 -8.36 -1.99 3.19
C LEU A 99 -8.46 -2.33 4.68
N ASP A 100 -8.62 -3.62 4.99
CA ASP A 100 -8.69 -4.09 6.38
C ASP A 100 -7.38 -3.83 7.13
N MET A 101 -6.23 -4.02 6.47
CA MET A 101 -4.90 -3.74 7.04
C MET A 101 -4.71 -2.25 7.32
N GLU A 102 -5.09 -1.37 6.39
CA GLU A 102 -5.00 0.09 6.56
C GLU A 102 -5.86 0.54 7.75
N SER A 103 -7.10 0.07 7.82
CA SER A 103 -8.01 0.35 8.94
C SER A 103 -7.44 -0.15 10.27
N ALA A 104 -6.87 -1.37 10.28
CA ALA A 104 -6.28 -1.96 11.48
C ALA A 104 -5.06 -1.16 11.98
N ILE A 105 -4.16 -0.79 11.08
CA ILE A 105 -2.97 0.00 11.40
C ILE A 105 -3.36 1.39 11.91
N SER A 106 -4.26 2.08 11.21
CA SER A 106 -4.69 3.43 11.59
C SER A 106 -5.25 3.45 13.00
N ILE A 107 -6.12 2.48 13.36
CA ILE A 107 -6.68 2.42 14.70
C ILE A 107 -5.64 2.00 15.74
N ALA A 108 -4.79 1.02 15.45
CA ALA A 108 -3.78 0.55 16.40
C ALA A 108 -2.78 1.65 16.79
N TYR A 109 -2.38 2.49 15.83
CA TYR A 109 -1.42 3.58 16.07
C TYR A 109 -2.03 4.88 16.59
N GLU A 110 -3.35 4.97 16.72
CA GLU A 110 -4.03 6.10 17.38
C GLU A 110 -3.75 6.12 18.89
N PHE A 111 -3.41 4.98 19.48
CA PHE A 111 -3.24 4.82 20.92
C PHE A 111 -1.77 4.61 21.31
N ASN A 112 -1.34 5.31 22.39
CA ASN A 112 -0.02 5.09 22.99
C ASN A 112 0.01 3.86 23.92
N SER A 113 -1.15 3.45 24.46
CA SER A 113 -1.26 2.25 25.30
C SER A 113 -1.28 1.01 24.42
N LEU A 114 -0.68 -0.08 24.92
CA LEU A 114 -0.66 -1.37 24.23
C LEU A 114 -2.08 -1.85 23.92
N CYS A 115 -2.37 -2.07 22.63
CA CYS A 115 -3.68 -2.48 22.19
C CYS A 115 -3.63 -3.53 21.07
N CYS A 116 -4.76 -4.22 20.94
CA CYS A 116 -5.07 -5.13 19.83
C CYS A 116 -6.35 -4.67 19.15
N VAL A 117 -6.33 -4.66 17.81
CA VAL A 117 -7.46 -4.29 16.95
C VAL A 117 -7.76 -5.46 16.04
N ILE A 118 -9.04 -5.77 15.85
CA ILE A 118 -9.51 -6.79 14.90
C ILE A 118 -10.46 -6.12 13.92
N ILE A 119 -10.08 -6.16 12.65
CA ILE A 119 -10.84 -5.52 11.56
C ILE A 119 -11.46 -6.59 10.66
N LYS A 120 -12.71 -6.38 10.29
CA LYS A 120 -13.40 -7.17 9.30
C LYS A 120 -14.28 -6.27 8.43
N HIS A 121 -14.12 -6.36 7.10
CA HIS A 121 -14.84 -5.51 6.15
C HIS A 121 -14.66 -4.01 6.45
N SER A 122 -13.41 -3.61 6.67
CA SER A 122 -12.97 -2.24 6.99
C SER A 122 -13.56 -1.64 8.29
N ASN A 123 -14.22 -2.45 9.11
CA ASN A 123 -14.78 -2.03 10.39
C ASN A 123 -14.16 -2.80 11.56
N PRO A 124 -13.94 -2.15 12.71
CA PRO A 124 -13.49 -2.84 13.90
C PRO A 124 -14.61 -3.73 14.46
N CYS A 125 -14.34 -5.02 14.56
CA CYS A 125 -15.18 -5.98 15.27
C CYS A 125 -14.60 -6.37 16.64
N GLY A 126 -13.34 -6.00 16.91
CA GLY A 126 -12.71 -6.21 18.21
C GLY A 126 -11.68 -5.13 18.51
N PHE A 127 -11.67 -4.66 19.74
CA PHE A 127 -10.67 -3.75 20.28
C PHE A 127 -10.41 -4.04 21.75
N GLY A 128 -9.14 -4.05 22.17
CA GLY A 128 -8.78 -4.28 23.57
C GLY A 128 -7.44 -3.70 23.94
N PHE A 129 -7.38 -3.05 25.10
CA PHE A 129 -6.14 -2.75 25.78
C PHE A 129 -5.68 -3.93 26.64
N GLY A 130 -4.40 -4.01 26.95
CA GLY A 130 -3.86 -5.02 27.84
C GLY A 130 -2.50 -4.64 28.44
N ASN A 131 -2.12 -5.30 29.53
CA ASN A 131 -0.79 -5.17 30.11
C ASN A 131 0.28 -5.95 29.31
N ASN A 132 -0.16 -6.85 28.45
CA ASN A 132 0.64 -7.59 27.47
C ASN A 132 -0.25 -7.91 26.24
N ASN A 133 0.39 -8.36 25.15
CA ASN A 133 -0.31 -8.61 23.87
C ASN A 133 -1.37 -9.71 23.99
N ILE A 134 -1.13 -10.76 24.75
CA ILE A 134 -2.12 -11.84 24.96
C ILE A 134 -3.40 -11.32 25.61
N GLN A 135 -3.24 -10.46 26.63
CA GLN A 135 -4.39 -9.84 27.29
C GLN A 135 -5.13 -8.89 26.34
N ALA A 136 -4.41 -8.04 25.61
CA ALA A 136 -4.99 -7.14 24.63
C ALA A 136 -5.79 -7.91 23.57
N TYR A 137 -5.22 -9.02 23.05
CA TYR A 137 -5.92 -9.89 22.10
C TYR A 137 -7.18 -10.51 22.69
N LYS A 138 -7.11 -11.08 23.88
CA LYS A 138 -8.28 -11.69 24.56
C LYS A 138 -9.38 -10.66 24.79
N ASN A 139 -9.01 -9.44 25.21
CA ASN A 139 -9.97 -8.36 25.38
C ASN A 139 -10.60 -7.92 24.04
N ALA A 140 -9.81 -7.85 22.96
CA ALA A 140 -10.33 -7.56 21.63
C ALA A 140 -11.30 -8.64 21.14
N VAL A 141 -10.96 -9.93 21.30
CA VAL A 141 -11.83 -11.06 20.94
C VAL A 141 -13.13 -11.03 21.75
N SER A 142 -13.08 -10.64 23.03
CA SER A 142 -14.26 -10.58 23.90
C SER A 142 -15.28 -9.52 23.49
N THR A 143 -14.88 -8.55 22.67
CA THR A 143 -15.78 -7.52 22.13
C THR A 143 -16.86 -8.12 21.24
N ASP A 144 -16.46 -9.02 20.32
CA ASP A 144 -17.39 -9.81 19.50
C ASP A 144 -16.77 -11.21 19.24
N PRO A 145 -17.08 -12.19 20.10
CA PRO A 145 -16.50 -13.54 20.01
C PRO A 145 -16.94 -14.34 18.77
N ILE A 146 -17.89 -13.83 18.01
CA ILE A 146 -18.41 -14.51 16.81
C ILE A 146 -17.78 -13.91 15.55
N SER A 147 -17.73 -12.59 15.45
CA SER A 147 -17.35 -11.90 14.21
C SER A 147 -15.83 -11.85 13.96
N TYR A 148 -15.00 -12.01 15.00
CA TYR A 148 -13.55 -11.85 14.86
C TYR A 148 -12.88 -12.89 13.93
N PHE A 149 -13.51 -14.04 13.73
CA PHE A 149 -12.96 -15.10 12.90
C PHE A 149 -12.75 -14.65 11.45
N GLY A 150 -11.54 -14.84 10.94
CA GLY A 150 -11.15 -14.42 9.58
C GLY A 150 -10.90 -12.92 9.41
N GLY A 151 -10.86 -12.14 10.51
CA GLY A 151 -10.47 -10.73 10.50
C GLY A 151 -8.96 -10.52 10.42
N ILE A 152 -8.57 -9.26 10.19
CA ILE A 152 -7.17 -8.81 10.28
C ILE A 152 -6.92 -8.35 11.70
N VAL A 153 -5.88 -8.90 12.33
CA VAL A 153 -5.48 -8.54 13.71
C VAL A 153 -4.24 -7.65 13.66
N ALA A 154 -4.29 -6.51 14.33
CA ALA A 154 -3.15 -5.60 14.47
C ALA A 154 -2.85 -5.29 15.93
N PHE A 155 -1.56 -5.07 16.21
CA PHE A 155 -1.03 -4.59 17.47
C PHE A 155 -0.16 -3.38 17.23
N ASN A 156 -0.12 -2.45 18.18
CA ASN A 156 0.83 -1.33 18.18
C ASN A 156 2.15 -1.67 18.87
N SER A 157 2.45 -2.94 19.02
CA SER A 157 3.67 -3.47 19.64
C SER A 157 4.15 -4.72 18.90
N GLU A 158 5.39 -5.09 19.12
CA GLU A 158 5.95 -6.33 18.58
C GLU A 158 5.30 -7.55 19.24
N ILE A 159 4.94 -8.55 18.40
CA ILE A 159 4.37 -9.83 18.86
C ILE A 159 5.41 -10.93 18.79
N GLY A 160 5.40 -11.82 19.79
CA GLY A 160 6.27 -12.98 19.87
C GLY A 160 5.59 -14.28 19.44
N HIS A 161 6.28 -15.38 19.72
CA HIS A 161 5.81 -16.73 19.37
C HIS A 161 4.56 -17.13 20.17
N GLU A 162 4.45 -16.73 21.43
CA GLU A 162 3.31 -17.09 22.29
C GLU A 162 2.02 -16.44 21.79
N GLU A 163 2.09 -15.16 21.42
CA GLU A 163 0.95 -14.44 20.87
C GLU A 163 0.52 -15.03 19.52
N ALA A 164 1.49 -15.30 18.64
CA ALA A 164 1.21 -15.93 17.35
C ALA A 164 0.55 -17.29 17.54
N TYR A 165 1.02 -18.09 18.49
CA TYR A 165 0.43 -19.38 18.81
C TYR A 165 -0.99 -19.26 19.35
N GLU A 166 -1.28 -18.30 20.25
CA GLU A 166 -2.65 -18.06 20.76
C GLU A 166 -3.61 -17.68 19.63
N MET A 167 -3.19 -16.79 18.74
CA MET A 167 -4.03 -16.36 17.61
C MET A 167 -4.33 -17.50 16.63
N THR A 168 -3.37 -18.39 16.42
CA THR A 168 -3.52 -19.51 15.44
C THR A 168 -4.29 -20.72 15.98
N LYS A 169 -4.64 -20.76 17.26
CA LYS A 169 -5.48 -21.84 17.81
C LYS A 169 -6.89 -21.92 17.20
N VAL A 170 -7.32 -20.82 16.61
CA VAL A 170 -8.69 -20.66 16.10
C VAL A 170 -8.75 -20.69 14.57
N PHE A 171 -7.58 -20.75 13.89
CA PHE A 171 -7.46 -20.74 12.43
C PHE A 171 -6.97 -22.10 11.91
#